data_2ed422e3eaf30072b892c6641a042ba2
#
_entry.id   2ed422e3eaf30072b892c6641a042ba2
#
_cell.length_a   1.000
_cell.length_b   1.000
_cell.length_c   1.000
_cell.angle_alpha   90.00
_cell.angle_beta   90.00
_cell.angle_gamma   90.00
#
_symmetry.space_group_name_H-M   'P 1'
#
loop_
_entity.id
_entity.type
_entity.pdbx_description
1 polymer ?
#
loop_
_entity_poly.entity_id
_entity_poly.type
_entity_poly.pdbx_seq_one_letter_code
_entity_poly.pdbx_strand_id
1 'polypeptide(L)'
;VRSNLPFESSWLPESLDWLNPYARVVHWNNSGAAFGSFQNGNLVFTILATLVVLAILYYYPRVNSNDWTLRLAMGLQLGGAAGNLIDRLQMGRVTDFISIGTFPVFNIADSAITVGVIVLLLGAWLHERKAHTPTAAQG
;
A
#
# COMPACT_ATOMS: atom_id res chain seq x y z
N VAL A 1 -4.90 17.28 -0.03
CA VAL A 1 -5.40 17.20 -1.40
C VAL A 1 -6.88 17.57 -1.46
N ARG A 2 -7.77 16.82 -0.84
CA ARG A 2 -9.24 16.97 -0.92
C ARG A 2 -9.77 18.38 -0.67
N SER A 3 -9.23 19.10 0.29
CA SER A 3 -9.69 20.45 0.68
C SER A 3 -9.09 21.57 -0.15
N ASN A 4 -7.94 21.33 -0.79
CA ASN A 4 -7.14 22.39 -1.40
C ASN A 4 -6.88 22.21 -2.89
N LEU A 5 -7.24 21.07 -3.46
CA LEU A 5 -7.04 20.77 -4.87
C LEU A 5 -8.37 20.34 -5.50
N PRO A 6 -8.89 21.04 -6.52
CA PRO A 6 -10.09 20.64 -7.24
C PRO A 6 -9.96 19.23 -7.83
N PHE A 7 -11.09 18.55 -7.99
CA PHE A 7 -11.13 17.23 -8.63
C PHE A 7 -10.59 17.29 -10.06
N GLU A 8 -9.84 16.28 -10.46
CA GLU A 8 -9.14 16.18 -11.76
C GLU A 8 -8.07 17.27 -12.02
N SER A 9 -7.75 18.08 -11.02
CA SER A 9 -6.66 19.06 -11.15
C SER A 9 -5.33 18.45 -10.71
N SER A 10 -4.25 19.07 -11.17
CA SER A 10 -2.87 18.74 -10.76
C SER A 10 -2.21 19.96 -10.12
N TRP A 11 -1.30 19.69 -9.22
CA TRP A 11 -0.50 20.72 -8.58
C TRP A 11 0.96 20.27 -8.45
N LEU A 12 1.84 21.21 -8.76
CA LEU A 12 3.26 21.14 -8.44
C LEU A 12 3.73 22.56 -8.03
N PRO A 13 4.69 22.70 -7.09
CA PRO A 13 5.36 23.98 -6.88
C PRO A 13 6.07 24.44 -8.16
N GLU A 14 6.04 25.74 -8.45
CA GLU A 14 6.70 26.31 -9.64
C GLU A 14 8.18 25.92 -9.76
N SER A 15 8.87 25.81 -8.61
CA SER A 15 10.27 25.36 -8.56
C SER A 15 10.47 23.91 -9.04
N LEU A 16 9.41 23.14 -9.16
CA LEU A 16 9.41 21.72 -9.57
C LEU A 16 8.66 21.48 -10.90
N ASP A 17 8.30 22.53 -11.63
CA ASP A 17 7.55 22.41 -12.89
C ASP A 17 8.23 21.49 -13.93
N TRP A 18 9.55 21.38 -13.89
CA TRP A 18 10.29 20.44 -14.71
C TRP A 18 9.96 18.95 -14.46
N LEU A 19 9.39 18.63 -13.28
CA LEU A 19 8.91 17.28 -12.93
C LEU A 19 7.52 16.98 -13.52
N ASN A 20 6.77 17.99 -13.95
CA ASN A 20 5.36 17.86 -14.34
C ASN A 20 5.09 16.71 -15.35
N PRO A 21 5.98 16.44 -16.35
CA PRO A 21 5.81 15.30 -17.24
C PRO A 21 6.01 13.93 -16.55
N TYR A 22 6.73 13.90 -15.44
CA TYR A 22 7.17 12.66 -14.78
C TYR A 22 6.44 12.36 -13.48
N ALA A 23 6.23 13.38 -12.64
CA ALA A 23 5.60 13.23 -11.33
C ALA A 23 4.83 14.50 -10.94
N ARG A 24 3.61 14.32 -10.41
CA ARG A 24 2.74 15.42 -9.97
C ARG A 24 1.77 14.95 -8.90
N VAL A 25 1.27 15.88 -8.09
CA VAL A 25 0.16 15.65 -7.18
C VAL A 25 -1.14 15.93 -7.94
N VAL A 26 -2.06 14.98 -7.93
CA VAL A 26 -3.37 15.11 -8.57
C VAL A 26 -4.47 14.83 -7.54
N HIS A 27 -5.71 15.21 -7.87
CA HIS A 27 -6.86 14.78 -7.08
C HIS A 27 -7.69 13.80 -7.92
N TRP A 28 -7.56 12.52 -7.62
CA TRP A 28 -8.24 11.44 -8.32
C TRP A 28 -9.07 10.60 -7.35
N ASN A 29 -10.25 10.17 -7.78
CA ASN A 29 -11.11 9.29 -7.01
C ASN A 29 -11.06 7.88 -7.58
N ASN A 30 -10.68 6.92 -6.74
CA ASN A 30 -10.61 5.52 -7.09
C ASN A 30 -11.76 4.76 -6.41
N SER A 31 -12.75 4.37 -7.20
CA SER A 31 -13.85 3.52 -6.74
C SER A 31 -13.53 2.02 -6.75
N GLY A 32 -12.26 1.66 -6.99
CA GLY A 32 -11.83 0.27 -7.09
C GLY A 32 -11.92 -0.29 -8.51
N ALA A 33 -12.24 0.54 -9.50
CA ALA A 33 -12.26 0.17 -10.91
C ALA A 33 -10.99 0.68 -11.58
N ALA A 34 -9.97 -0.16 -11.69
CA ALA A 34 -9.05 -0.03 -12.80
C ALA A 34 -9.90 -0.23 -14.07
N PHE A 35 -10.02 0.82 -14.90
CA PHE A 35 -10.74 0.79 -16.19
C PHE A 35 -12.28 0.79 -16.19
N GLY A 36 -12.96 1.27 -15.14
CA GLY A 36 -14.44 1.45 -15.18
C GLY A 36 -15.28 0.17 -15.21
N SER A 37 -14.66 -1.01 -15.00
CA SER A 37 -15.28 -2.31 -15.30
C SER A 37 -16.07 -2.94 -14.15
N PHE A 38 -16.02 -2.40 -12.91
CA PHE A 38 -16.71 -2.98 -11.77
C PHE A 38 -17.58 -1.95 -11.03
N GLN A 39 -18.87 -1.90 -11.37
CA GLN A 39 -19.84 -1.04 -10.67
C GLN A 39 -19.94 -1.32 -9.15
N ASN A 40 -19.53 -2.50 -8.70
CA ASN A 40 -19.50 -2.90 -7.28
C ASN A 40 -18.06 -3.05 -6.71
N GLY A 41 -17.05 -2.54 -7.40
CA GLY A 41 -15.65 -2.70 -6.99
C GLY A 41 -15.38 -2.19 -5.59
N ASN A 42 -15.99 -1.06 -5.21
CA ASN A 42 -15.83 -0.50 -3.87
C ASN A 42 -16.23 -1.48 -2.74
N LEU A 43 -17.35 -2.20 -2.88
CA LEU A 43 -17.81 -3.17 -1.90
C LEU A 43 -16.84 -4.34 -1.79
N VAL A 44 -16.39 -4.89 -2.92
CA VAL A 44 -15.44 -6.01 -2.94
C VAL A 44 -14.13 -5.61 -2.27
N PHE A 45 -13.57 -4.46 -2.63
CA PHE A 45 -12.32 -3.98 -2.01
C PHE A 45 -12.49 -3.61 -0.54
N THR A 46 -13.67 -3.13 -0.12
CA THR A 46 -13.98 -2.89 1.29
C THR A 46 -13.98 -4.20 2.08
N ILE A 47 -14.62 -5.24 1.56
CA ILE A 47 -14.63 -6.57 2.20
C ILE A 47 -13.21 -7.13 2.27
N LEU A 48 -12.46 -7.11 1.17
CA LEU A 48 -11.08 -7.61 1.15
C LEU A 48 -10.18 -6.85 2.13
N ALA A 49 -10.23 -5.52 2.14
CA ALA A 49 -9.46 -4.71 3.09
C ALA A 49 -9.84 -5.03 4.54
N THR A 50 -11.13 -5.21 4.83
CA THR A 50 -11.61 -5.61 6.16
C THR A 50 -11.03 -6.96 6.57
N LEU A 51 -11.09 -7.96 5.69
CA LEU A 51 -10.54 -9.29 5.97
C LEU A 51 -9.03 -9.24 6.22
N VAL A 52 -8.29 -8.46 5.42
CA VAL A 52 -6.84 -8.28 5.61
C VAL A 52 -6.54 -7.62 6.96
N VAL A 53 -7.24 -6.54 7.30
CA VAL A 53 -7.07 -5.85 8.59
C VAL A 53 -7.33 -6.82 9.75
N LEU A 54 -8.45 -7.54 9.73
CA LEU A 54 -8.79 -8.50 10.77
C LEU A 54 -7.77 -9.65 10.87
N ALA A 55 -7.32 -10.19 9.73
CA ALA A 55 -6.29 -11.21 9.70
C ALA A 55 -4.98 -10.72 10.32
N ILE A 56 -4.52 -9.52 9.95
CA ILE A 56 -3.29 -8.97 10.51
C ILE A 56 -3.44 -8.73 12.02
N LEU A 57 -4.54 -8.15 12.48
CA LEU A 57 -4.79 -7.93 13.92
C LEU A 57 -4.82 -9.25 14.70
N TYR A 58 -5.35 -10.32 14.09
CA TYR A 58 -5.39 -11.64 14.71
C TYR A 58 -4.00 -12.30 14.77
N TYR A 59 -3.21 -12.22 13.69
CA TYR A 59 -1.93 -12.91 13.61
C TYR A 59 -0.75 -12.11 14.20
N TYR A 60 -0.78 -10.78 14.15
CA TYR A 60 0.32 -9.91 14.59
C TYR A 60 0.81 -10.21 16.02
N PRO A 61 -0.06 -10.40 17.03
CA PRO A 61 0.40 -10.73 18.38
C PRO A 61 1.07 -12.11 18.51
N ARG A 62 0.87 -12.99 17.52
CA ARG A 62 1.41 -14.35 17.47
C ARG A 62 2.78 -14.43 16.79
N VAL A 63 3.17 -13.36 16.11
CA VAL A 63 4.48 -13.27 15.45
C VAL A 63 5.57 -13.09 16.49
N ASN A 64 6.64 -13.87 16.36
CA ASN A 64 7.79 -13.77 17.25
C ASN A 64 8.33 -12.33 17.24
N SER A 65 8.64 -11.80 18.44
CA SER A 65 9.17 -10.45 18.60
C SER A 65 10.50 -10.23 17.89
N ASN A 66 11.29 -11.29 17.70
CA ASN A 66 12.56 -11.25 17.00
C ASN A 66 12.43 -11.23 15.47
N ASP A 67 11.24 -11.55 14.93
CA ASP A 67 10.97 -11.45 13.50
C ASP A 67 10.50 -10.04 13.13
N TRP A 68 11.45 -9.12 13.20
CA TRP A 68 11.18 -7.70 12.94
C TRP A 68 10.75 -7.45 11.49
N THR A 69 11.22 -8.26 10.51
CA THR A 69 10.87 -8.12 9.09
C THR A 69 9.40 -8.43 8.87
N LEU A 70 8.91 -9.55 9.42
CA LEU A 70 7.50 -9.92 9.34
C LEU A 70 6.62 -8.90 10.09
N ARG A 71 7.04 -8.46 11.27
CA ARG A 71 6.30 -7.46 12.04
C ARG A 71 6.22 -6.11 11.32
N LEU A 72 7.32 -5.66 10.71
CA LEU A 72 7.34 -4.43 9.90
C LEU A 72 6.44 -4.56 8.67
N ALA A 73 6.54 -5.67 7.94
CA ALA A 73 5.70 -5.94 6.78
C ALA A 73 4.21 -5.91 7.13
N MET A 74 3.82 -6.59 8.22
CA MET A 74 2.44 -6.60 8.70
C MET A 74 1.98 -5.21 9.15
N GLY A 75 2.84 -4.44 9.82
CA GLY A 75 2.53 -3.07 10.25
C GLY A 75 2.28 -2.13 9.06
N LEU A 76 3.11 -2.20 8.03
CA LEU A 76 2.93 -1.43 6.80
C LEU A 76 1.65 -1.81 6.06
N GLN A 77 1.37 -3.11 5.94
CA GLN A 77 0.14 -3.60 5.31
C GLN A 77 -1.11 -3.23 6.12
N LEU A 78 -1.05 -3.32 7.45
CA LEU A 78 -2.14 -2.92 8.33
C LEU A 78 -2.45 -1.43 8.17
N GLY A 79 -1.42 -0.58 8.22
CA GLY A 79 -1.58 0.87 8.05
C GLY A 79 -2.17 1.25 6.69
N GLY A 80 -1.67 0.65 5.61
CA GLY A 80 -2.17 0.88 4.26
C GLY A 80 -3.59 0.35 4.07
N ALA A 81 -3.86 -0.90 4.47
CA ALA A 81 -5.20 -1.48 4.34
C ALA A 81 -6.25 -0.72 5.19
N ALA A 82 -5.90 -0.34 6.42
CA ALA A 82 -6.78 0.45 7.28
C ALA A 82 -7.03 1.85 6.71
N GLY A 83 -6.02 2.53 6.18
CA GLY A 83 -6.16 3.83 5.53
C GLY A 83 -7.14 3.79 4.37
N ASN A 84 -6.94 2.86 3.44
CA ASN A 84 -7.83 2.67 2.30
C ASN A 84 -9.24 2.19 2.71
N LEU A 85 -9.36 1.42 3.80
CA LEU A 85 -10.64 0.99 4.35
C LEU A 85 -11.43 2.17 4.93
N ILE A 86 -10.78 3.03 5.72
CA ILE A 86 -11.40 4.24 6.29
C ILE A 86 -11.94 5.13 5.17
N ASP A 87 -11.17 5.37 4.12
CA ASP A 87 -11.60 6.14 2.96
C ASP A 87 -12.87 5.54 2.32
N ARG A 88 -12.91 4.24 2.13
CA ARG A 88 -14.06 3.55 1.55
C ARG A 88 -15.30 3.62 2.44
N LEU A 89 -15.13 3.44 3.74
CA LEU A 89 -16.26 3.50 4.69
C LEU A 89 -16.83 4.92 4.82
N GLN A 90 -15.98 5.95 4.76
CA GLN A 90 -16.41 7.33 4.92
C GLN A 90 -16.95 7.95 3.63
N MET A 91 -16.38 7.59 2.48
CA MET A 91 -16.63 8.29 1.21
C MET A 91 -17.07 7.37 0.08
N GLY A 92 -17.11 6.07 0.29
CA GLY A 92 -17.41 5.09 -0.76
C GLY A 92 -16.31 4.95 -1.82
N ARG A 93 -15.15 5.57 -1.61
CA ARG A 93 -14.03 5.59 -2.57
C ARG A 93 -12.72 5.93 -1.89
N VAL A 94 -11.61 5.59 -2.52
CA VAL A 94 -10.27 6.00 -2.09
C VAL A 94 -9.85 7.26 -2.86
N THR A 95 -9.12 8.16 -2.20
CA THR A 95 -8.52 9.32 -2.86
C THR A 95 -7.08 9.03 -3.20
N ASP A 96 -6.77 8.96 -4.49
CA ASP A 96 -5.44 8.81 -5.01
C ASP A 96 -4.88 10.18 -5.42
N PHE A 97 -3.58 10.39 -5.22
CA PHE A 97 -3.01 11.70 -5.45
C PHE A 97 -1.56 11.69 -5.94
N ILE A 98 -0.92 10.54 -6.08
CA ILE A 98 0.43 10.42 -6.61
C ILE A 98 0.33 9.91 -8.05
N SER A 99 0.75 10.76 -8.99
CA SER A 99 0.82 10.44 -10.42
C SER A 99 2.29 10.39 -10.85
N ILE A 100 2.72 9.27 -11.43
CA ILE A 100 4.09 9.06 -11.92
C ILE A 100 4.02 8.54 -13.36
N GLY A 101 4.43 9.36 -14.31
CA GLY A 101 4.42 9.01 -15.73
C GLY A 101 3.08 8.47 -16.20
N THR A 102 3.08 7.25 -16.74
CA THR A 102 1.89 6.52 -17.21
C THR A 102 1.36 5.51 -16.19
N PHE A 103 1.96 5.44 -15.00
CA PHE A 103 1.51 4.54 -13.95
C PHE A 103 0.15 5.00 -13.40
N PRO A 104 -0.76 4.08 -13.06
CA PRO A 104 -2.03 4.44 -12.41
C PRO A 104 -1.80 5.32 -11.18
N VAL A 105 -2.67 6.31 -10.98
CA VAL A 105 -2.59 7.18 -9.81
C VAL A 105 -2.82 6.35 -8.56
N PHE A 106 -2.05 6.60 -7.51
CA PHE A 106 -2.06 5.85 -6.25
C PHE A 106 -1.92 6.79 -5.05
N ASN A 107 -1.96 6.23 -3.85
CA ASN A 107 -1.80 6.98 -2.61
C ASN A 107 -0.71 6.37 -1.71
N ILE A 108 -0.47 6.99 -0.55
CA ILE A 108 0.53 6.52 0.42
C ILE A 108 0.16 5.16 1.01
N ALA A 109 -1.13 4.85 1.17
CA ALA A 109 -1.56 3.55 1.68
C ALA A 109 -1.18 2.41 0.73
N ASP A 110 -1.33 2.62 -0.59
CA ASP A 110 -0.92 1.64 -1.61
C ASP A 110 0.60 1.44 -1.60
N SER A 111 1.35 2.55 -1.45
CA SER A 111 2.80 2.49 -1.27
C SER A 111 3.20 1.69 -0.03
N ALA A 112 2.52 1.89 1.10
CA ALA A 112 2.78 1.16 2.33
C ALA A 112 2.49 -0.34 2.18
N ILE A 113 1.39 -0.71 1.52
CA ILE A 113 1.05 -2.10 1.22
C ILE A 113 2.15 -2.72 0.34
N THR A 114 2.54 -2.03 -0.74
CA THR A 114 3.56 -2.52 -1.68
C THR A 114 4.91 -2.72 -1.00
N VAL A 115 5.38 -1.73 -0.24
CA VAL A 115 6.63 -1.84 0.54
C VAL A 115 6.52 -2.97 1.56
N GLY A 116 5.38 -3.11 2.23
CA GLY A 116 5.12 -4.21 3.16
C GLY A 116 5.27 -5.59 2.49
N VAL A 117 4.75 -5.77 1.29
CA VAL A 117 4.92 -7.02 0.52
C VAL A 117 6.39 -7.25 0.17
N ILE A 118 7.10 -6.22 -0.27
CA ILE A 118 8.54 -6.33 -0.59
C ILE A 118 9.34 -6.74 0.65
N VAL A 119 9.10 -6.11 1.79
CA VAL A 119 9.76 -6.43 3.06
C VAL A 119 9.47 -7.88 3.47
N LEU A 120 8.21 -8.34 3.32
CA LEU A 120 7.82 -9.72 3.61
C LEU A 120 8.59 -10.72 2.75
N LEU A 121 8.65 -10.50 1.45
CA LEU A 121 9.35 -11.39 0.51
C LEU A 121 10.85 -11.42 0.77
N LEU A 122 11.46 -10.25 1.02
CA LEU A 122 12.89 -10.17 1.36
C LEU A 122 13.18 -10.86 2.69
N GLY A 123 12.33 -10.68 3.69
CA GLY A 123 12.46 -11.37 4.97
C GLY A 123 12.39 -12.88 4.83
N ALA A 124 11.41 -13.40 4.11
CA ALA A 124 11.25 -14.82 3.84
C ALA A 124 12.49 -15.40 3.12
N TRP A 125 12.95 -14.72 2.08
CA TRP A 125 14.14 -15.13 1.32
C TRP A 125 15.43 -15.16 2.17
N LEU A 126 15.61 -14.16 3.06
CA LEU A 126 16.77 -14.13 3.96
C LEU A 126 16.71 -15.26 5.01
N HIS A 127 15.53 -15.61 5.51
CA HIS A 127 15.35 -16.73 6.42
C HIS A 127 15.67 -18.07 5.76
N GLU A 128 15.20 -18.28 4.54
CA GLU A 128 15.45 -19.49 3.78
C GLU A 128 16.95 -19.68 3.49
N ARG A 129 17.64 -18.61 3.08
CA ARG A 129 19.10 -18.65 2.86
C ARG A 129 19.88 -19.05 4.12
N LYS A 130 19.50 -18.53 5.28
CA LYS A 130 20.15 -18.89 6.55
C LYS A 130 19.94 -20.36 6.91
N ALA A 131 18.76 -20.90 6.62
CA ALA A 131 18.45 -22.31 6.88
C ALA A 131 19.23 -23.28 5.97
N HIS A 132 19.61 -22.84 4.76
CA HIS A 132 20.36 -23.65 3.79
C HIS A 132 21.88 -23.48 3.86
N THR A 133 22.41 -22.61 4.73
CA THR A 133 23.86 -22.53 4.95
C THR A 133 24.31 -23.71 5.81
N PRO A 134 25.05 -24.73 5.30
CA PRO A 134 25.52 -25.84 6.11
C PRO A 134 26.45 -25.25 7.17
N THR A 135 26.22 -25.58 8.42
CA THR A 135 27.22 -25.37 9.50
C THR A 135 28.46 -26.11 9.04
N ALA A 136 29.46 -25.36 8.57
CA ALA A 136 30.76 -25.94 8.26
C ALA A 136 31.22 -26.72 9.49
N ALA A 137 31.46 -28.01 9.25
CA ALA A 137 31.80 -29.00 10.24
C ALA A 137 32.81 -28.47 11.26
N GLN A 138 32.42 -28.58 12.51
CA GLN A 138 33.38 -28.61 13.61
C GLN A 138 34.14 -29.94 13.46
N GLY A 139 35.31 -29.84 12.80
CA GLY A 139 36.33 -30.86 12.85
C GLY A 139 37.32 -30.53 13.94
#